data_9508e82b77c52e45dcc3fee1b0cfa53a
#
_entry.id   9508e82b77c52e45dcc3fee1b0cfa53a
#
_cell.length_a   1.000
_cell.length_b   1.000
_cell.length_c   1.000
_cell.angle_alpha   90.00
_cell.angle_beta   90.00
_cell.angle_gamma   90.00
#
_symmetry.space_group_name_H-M   'P 1'
#
loop_
_entity.id
_entity.type
_entity.pdbx_description
1 polymer ?
#
loop_
_entity_poly.entity_id
_entity_poly.type
_entity_poly.pdbx_seq_one_letter_code
_entity_poly.pdbx_strand_id
1 'polypeptide(L)'
;GEFARNRQAWYKRLCEKMVTELCTRYGDLYMIWFDGGADDPRGDGPDVEPIVNKYQPNCLFYHNIDRADFRWGGSETGTVEYPCWSTFPVPCSHHKRIESNTDQLELLKHGDKDGKYWVPAMADTPLRGANGRHEWFWEPDDENNIYPLNTLMDKYEKSVGRNATLILGLTPDPTGLIPAGDAQRLKEMGDEISRRFSSPIARISGQKKSLTLKLGKEQPVNYCIIQEN
;
A
#
# COMPACT_ATOMS: atom_id res chain seq x y z
N GLY A 1 9.39 29.58 21.14
CA GLY A 1 10.26 29.78 22.30
C GLY A 1 11.09 28.52 22.61
N GLU A 2 11.94 28.59 23.61
CA GLU A 2 12.88 27.52 23.99
C GLU A 2 12.18 26.19 24.30
N PHE A 3 11.05 26.22 25.01
CA PHE A 3 10.25 25.03 25.31
C PHE A 3 9.80 24.29 24.04
N ALA A 4 9.34 25.02 23.03
CA ALA A 4 8.93 24.43 21.76
C ALA A 4 10.11 23.78 21.01
N ARG A 5 11.27 24.42 20.98
CA ARG A 5 12.50 23.86 20.38
C ARG A 5 12.97 22.60 21.11
N ASN A 6 12.96 22.61 22.43
CA ASN A 6 13.35 21.45 23.24
C ASN A 6 12.41 20.26 23.03
N ARG A 7 11.10 20.50 22.90
CA ARG A 7 10.10 19.47 22.61
C ARG A 7 10.31 18.89 21.23
N GLN A 8 10.56 19.71 20.21
CA GLN A 8 10.79 19.26 18.84
C GLN A 8 12.07 18.41 18.75
N ALA A 9 13.16 18.85 19.37
CA ALA A 9 14.41 18.09 19.41
C ALA A 9 14.26 16.74 20.15
N TRP A 10 13.42 16.68 21.17
CA TRP A 10 13.09 15.43 21.85
C TRP A 10 12.26 14.50 20.94
N TYR A 11 11.24 15.04 20.28
CA TYR A 11 10.39 14.31 19.31
C TYR A 11 11.25 13.70 18.19
N LYS A 12 12.12 14.50 17.57
CA LYS A 12 13.05 14.03 16.55
C LYS A 12 13.84 12.81 17.00
N ARG A 13 14.52 12.91 18.16
CA ARG A 13 15.29 11.78 18.72
C ARG A 13 14.43 10.57 19.04
N LEU A 14 13.21 10.76 19.55
CA LEU A 14 12.28 9.67 19.83
C LEU A 14 11.89 8.93 18.55
N CYS A 15 11.49 9.65 17.50
CA CYS A 15 11.14 9.06 16.21
C CYS A 15 12.31 8.30 15.60
N GLU A 16 13.50 8.90 15.56
CA GLU A 16 14.70 8.23 15.03
C GLU A 16 15.05 6.97 15.80
N LYS A 17 14.89 6.98 17.13
CA LYS A 17 15.07 5.79 17.97
C LYS A 17 14.03 4.73 17.69
N MET A 18 12.74 5.08 17.60
CA MET A 18 11.66 4.12 17.30
C MET A 18 11.85 3.49 15.92
N VAL A 19 12.18 4.28 14.90
CA VAL A 19 12.46 3.75 13.56
C VAL A 19 13.69 2.82 13.58
N THR A 20 14.75 3.18 14.33
CA THR A 20 15.91 2.30 14.50
C THR A 20 15.51 0.97 15.14
N GLU A 21 14.68 0.99 16.18
CA GLU A 21 14.18 -0.23 16.83
C GLU A 21 13.36 -1.10 15.88
N LEU A 22 12.45 -0.50 15.10
CA LEU A 22 11.68 -1.21 14.09
C LEU A 22 12.58 -1.86 13.03
N CYS A 23 13.57 -1.11 12.55
CA CYS A 23 14.47 -1.59 11.49
C CYS A 23 15.49 -2.65 11.96
N THR A 24 15.71 -2.82 13.28
CA THR A 24 16.78 -3.70 13.81
C THR A 24 16.30 -4.87 14.64
N ARG A 25 15.03 -4.92 15.06
CA ARG A 25 14.56 -5.92 16.04
C ARG A 25 13.52 -6.91 15.52
N TYR A 26 12.95 -6.68 14.34
CA TYR A 26 11.80 -7.45 13.85
C TYR A 26 12.07 -8.18 12.54
N GLY A 27 13.34 -8.31 12.14
CA GLY A 27 13.74 -8.94 10.87
C GLY A 27 13.56 -8.01 9.67
N ASP A 28 13.49 -8.61 8.49
CA ASP A 28 13.37 -7.86 7.23
C ASP A 28 11.96 -7.26 7.08
N LEU A 29 11.92 -5.95 6.86
CA LEU A 29 10.68 -5.22 6.57
C LEU A 29 10.47 -5.19 5.06
N TYR A 30 9.26 -5.50 4.61
CA TYR A 30 8.88 -5.32 3.22
C TYR A 30 8.68 -3.83 2.89
N MET A 31 8.08 -3.09 3.80
CA MET A 31 7.71 -1.68 3.64
C MET A 31 7.72 -0.97 4.98
N ILE A 32 8.11 0.30 4.99
CA ILE A 32 7.85 1.24 6.07
C ILE A 32 7.04 2.42 5.53
N TRP A 33 5.97 2.77 6.24
CA TRP A 33 5.00 3.75 5.80
C TRP A 33 4.79 4.82 6.86
N PHE A 34 5.03 6.08 6.50
CA PHE A 34 4.84 7.25 7.35
C PHE A 34 3.58 7.98 6.91
N ASP A 35 2.53 7.93 7.72
CA ASP A 35 1.27 8.62 7.46
C ASP A 35 1.48 10.14 7.44
N GLY A 36 1.00 10.79 6.39
CA GLY A 36 1.27 12.21 6.13
C GLY A 36 2.72 12.52 5.73
N GLY A 37 3.61 11.53 5.70
CA GLY A 37 5.03 11.67 5.40
C GLY A 37 5.90 11.99 6.63
N ALA A 38 7.17 11.60 6.57
CA ALA A 38 8.15 12.03 7.54
C ALA A 38 8.53 13.50 7.29
N ASP A 39 8.51 14.31 8.34
CA ASP A 39 8.89 15.72 8.28
C ASP A 39 10.30 15.93 7.71
N ASP A 40 10.51 17.06 7.02
CA ASP A 40 11.78 17.40 6.38
C ASP A 40 12.91 17.57 7.41
N PRO A 41 13.97 16.72 7.36
CA PRO A 41 15.09 16.81 8.30
C PRO A 41 15.94 18.07 8.15
N ARG A 42 15.82 18.80 7.02
CA ARG A 42 16.46 20.13 6.81
C ARG A 42 15.84 21.23 7.67
N GLY A 43 14.61 20.98 8.15
CA GLY A 43 13.99 21.74 9.23
C GLY A 43 14.20 21.03 10.57
N ASP A 44 13.13 20.88 11.32
CA ASP A 44 13.14 20.23 12.64
C ASP A 44 12.64 18.77 12.62
N GLY A 45 12.44 18.17 11.44
CA GLY A 45 11.93 16.81 11.27
C GLY A 45 12.97 15.72 11.60
N PRO A 46 12.50 14.49 11.90
CA PRO A 46 13.39 13.34 12.11
C PRO A 46 14.03 12.88 10.80
N ASP A 47 15.31 12.52 10.87
CA ASP A 47 16.07 12.01 9.72
C ASP A 47 15.99 10.47 9.66
N VAL A 48 14.85 9.95 9.21
CA VAL A 48 14.52 8.52 9.23
C VAL A 48 15.01 7.75 8.00
N GLU A 49 15.14 8.39 6.85
CA GLU A 49 15.53 7.72 5.61
C GLU A 49 16.91 7.07 5.67
N PRO A 50 17.99 7.73 6.19
CA PRO A 50 19.28 7.08 6.36
C PRO A 50 19.25 5.87 7.30
N ILE A 51 18.36 5.88 8.29
CA ILE A 51 18.18 4.75 9.21
C ILE A 51 17.61 3.55 8.45
N VAL A 52 16.54 3.77 7.68
CA VAL A 52 15.93 2.72 6.85
C VAL A 52 16.93 2.20 5.83
N ASN A 53 17.59 3.08 5.09
CA ASN A 53 18.60 2.69 4.09
C ASN A 53 19.74 1.85 4.68
N LYS A 54 20.16 2.15 5.90
CA LYS A 54 21.25 1.44 6.59
C LYS A 54 20.86 0.05 7.05
N TYR A 55 19.69 -0.08 7.67
CA TYR A 55 19.29 -1.31 8.36
C TYR A 55 18.32 -2.17 7.54
N GLN A 56 17.61 -1.57 6.58
CA GLN A 56 16.61 -2.21 5.74
C GLN A 56 16.77 -1.78 4.26
N PRO A 57 17.89 -2.08 3.61
CA PRO A 57 18.22 -1.55 2.27
C PRO A 57 17.24 -2.00 1.17
N ASN A 58 16.50 -3.08 1.37
CA ASN A 58 15.51 -3.60 0.43
C ASN A 58 14.08 -3.22 0.79
N CYS A 59 13.88 -2.45 1.88
CA CYS A 59 12.56 -2.02 2.34
C CYS A 59 12.02 -0.90 1.45
N LEU A 60 10.78 -1.03 1.02
CA LEU A 60 10.06 0.07 0.37
C LEU A 60 9.79 1.18 1.40
N PHE A 61 10.00 2.42 0.97
CA PHE A 61 9.86 3.59 1.82
C PHE A 61 8.72 4.50 1.33
N TYR A 62 7.79 4.79 2.16
CA TYR A 62 6.74 5.77 1.93
C TYR A 62 6.50 6.61 3.20
N HIS A 63 6.66 7.92 3.18
CA HIS A 63 7.39 8.77 2.29
C HIS A 63 7.98 9.95 3.05
N ASN A 64 8.89 10.66 2.43
CA ASN A 64 9.32 11.99 2.83
C ASN A 64 9.30 12.92 1.59
N ILE A 65 9.83 14.14 1.73
CA ILE A 65 9.87 15.11 0.63
C ILE A 65 10.77 14.69 -0.54
N ASP A 66 11.74 13.81 -0.31
CA ASP A 66 12.75 13.42 -1.29
C ASP A 66 12.51 12.02 -1.86
N ARG A 67 11.85 11.12 -1.11
CA ARG A 67 11.62 9.74 -1.49
C ARG A 67 10.19 9.27 -1.23
N ALA A 68 9.61 8.65 -2.24
CA ALA A 68 8.41 7.84 -2.13
C ALA A 68 8.49 6.73 -3.20
N ASP A 69 8.69 5.50 -2.79
CA ASP A 69 8.87 4.36 -3.71
C ASP A 69 7.55 3.93 -4.39
N PHE A 70 6.44 4.43 -3.89
CA PHE A 70 5.10 4.26 -4.44
C PHE A 70 4.24 5.48 -4.09
N ARG A 71 3.00 5.51 -4.57
CA ARG A 71 2.05 6.58 -4.28
C ARG A 71 0.81 6.03 -3.57
N TRP A 72 0.20 6.85 -2.74
CA TRP A 72 -1.13 6.58 -2.21
C TRP A 72 -2.19 6.73 -3.31
N GLY A 73 -3.14 5.79 -3.38
CA GLY A 73 -4.18 5.75 -4.42
C GLY A 73 -5.32 6.76 -4.26
N GLY A 74 -5.21 7.71 -3.33
CA GLY A 74 -6.13 8.83 -3.17
C GLY A 74 -7.35 8.55 -2.28
N SER A 75 -7.49 7.34 -1.71
CA SER A 75 -8.59 7.00 -0.79
C SER A 75 -8.25 5.80 0.08
N GLU A 76 -8.89 5.69 1.24
CA GLU A 76 -8.77 4.56 2.19
C GLU A 76 -9.81 3.45 1.91
N THR A 77 -10.27 3.34 0.68
CA THR A 77 -11.31 2.37 0.31
C THR A 77 -10.78 0.96 0.04
N GLY A 78 -9.45 0.80 -0.03
CA GLY A 78 -8.82 -0.44 -0.47
C GLY A 78 -8.95 -0.69 -1.98
N THR A 79 -9.28 0.36 -2.75
CA THR A 79 -9.44 0.30 -4.21
C THR A 79 -8.68 1.44 -4.87
N VAL A 80 -8.33 1.29 -6.13
CA VAL A 80 -7.83 2.38 -6.97
C VAL A 80 -8.77 2.61 -8.14
N GLU A 81 -8.75 3.82 -8.68
CA GLU A 81 -9.53 4.20 -9.85
C GLU A 81 -9.02 3.49 -11.11
N TYR A 82 -9.82 3.47 -12.16
CA TYR A 82 -9.45 2.92 -13.46
C TYR A 82 -9.49 4.03 -14.52
N PRO A 83 -8.45 4.16 -15.35
CA PRO A 83 -7.17 3.42 -15.35
C PRO A 83 -6.26 3.82 -14.17
N CYS A 84 -5.34 2.92 -13.81
CA CYS A 84 -4.31 3.16 -12.80
C CYS A 84 -2.93 2.85 -13.39
N TRP A 85 -2.20 3.89 -13.75
CA TRP A 85 -0.85 3.79 -14.33
C TRP A 85 0.19 3.72 -13.22
N SER A 86 1.21 2.88 -13.36
CA SER A 86 2.35 2.88 -12.43
C SER A 86 3.39 3.95 -12.74
N THR A 87 3.25 4.62 -13.87
CA THR A 87 4.11 5.74 -14.25
C THR A 87 3.62 7.07 -13.67
N PHE A 88 4.56 7.99 -13.44
CA PHE A 88 4.33 9.25 -12.74
C PHE A 88 5.25 10.35 -13.31
N PRO A 89 4.86 11.63 -13.28
CA PRO A 89 5.66 12.70 -13.91
C PRO A 89 6.92 13.06 -13.12
N VAL A 90 6.96 12.78 -11.80
CA VAL A 90 8.07 13.08 -10.90
C VAL A 90 8.51 11.83 -10.13
N PRO A 91 9.76 11.76 -9.64
CA PRO A 91 10.29 10.55 -9.00
C PRO A 91 9.74 10.29 -7.58
N CYS A 92 9.01 11.24 -7.02
CA CYS A 92 8.45 11.15 -5.69
C CYS A 92 7.02 11.73 -5.68
N SER A 93 6.08 11.01 -5.11
CA SER A 93 4.66 11.42 -5.04
C SER A 93 4.36 12.44 -3.93
N HIS A 94 5.37 12.92 -3.19
CA HIS A 94 5.17 13.94 -2.17
C HIS A 94 4.61 15.24 -2.78
N HIS A 95 3.56 15.82 -2.17
CA HIS A 95 2.83 16.97 -2.70
C HIS A 95 3.72 18.19 -3.08
N LYS A 96 4.82 18.42 -2.37
CA LYS A 96 5.78 19.49 -2.70
C LYS A 96 6.60 19.25 -3.96
N ARG A 97 6.54 18.04 -4.53
CA ARG A 97 7.23 17.65 -5.78
C ARG A 97 6.33 17.72 -6.99
N ILE A 98 5.02 17.80 -6.78
CA ILE A 98 4.01 17.91 -7.84
C ILE A 98 3.81 19.40 -8.15
N GLU A 99 3.73 19.76 -9.44
CA GLU A 99 3.49 21.14 -9.84
C GLU A 99 2.18 21.68 -9.27
N SER A 100 2.19 22.94 -8.82
CA SER A 100 1.08 23.54 -8.09
C SER A 100 -0.22 23.69 -8.90
N ASN A 101 -0.14 23.65 -10.24
CA ASN A 101 -1.29 23.73 -11.15
C ASN A 101 -1.86 22.36 -11.51
N THR A 102 -1.22 21.28 -11.05
CA THR A 102 -1.70 19.91 -11.29
C THR A 102 -2.79 19.56 -10.28
N ASP A 103 -3.85 18.89 -10.73
CA ASP A 103 -4.78 18.23 -9.83
C ASP A 103 -4.09 17.04 -9.17
N GLN A 104 -3.58 17.28 -7.96
CA GLN A 104 -2.78 16.30 -7.23
C GLN A 104 -3.58 15.05 -6.89
N LEU A 105 -4.86 15.19 -6.58
CA LEU A 105 -5.69 14.05 -6.21
C LEU A 105 -5.95 13.15 -7.42
N GLU A 106 -6.28 13.70 -8.56
CA GLU A 106 -6.47 12.94 -9.79
C GLU A 106 -5.16 12.26 -10.24
N LEU A 107 -4.03 12.96 -10.11
CA LEU A 107 -2.73 12.37 -10.40
C LEU A 107 -2.39 11.21 -9.44
N LEU A 108 -2.70 11.32 -8.15
CA LEU A 108 -2.51 10.22 -7.18
C LEU A 108 -3.40 9.03 -7.50
N LYS A 109 -4.66 9.24 -7.88
CA LYS A 109 -5.60 8.17 -8.25
C LYS A 109 -5.17 7.42 -9.52
N HIS A 110 -4.86 8.15 -10.57
CA HIS A 110 -4.68 7.58 -11.91
C HIS A 110 -3.23 7.37 -12.34
N GLY A 111 -2.25 8.06 -11.72
CA GLY A 111 -0.90 8.15 -12.26
C GLY A 111 -0.88 8.94 -13.57
N ASP A 112 0.17 8.77 -14.35
CA ASP A 112 0.34 9.42 -15.66
C ASP A 112 0.84 8.41 -16.68
N LYS A 113 0.05 8.13 -17.74
CA LYS A 113 0.41 7.17 -18.79
C LYS A 113 1.71 7.52 -19.53
N ASP A 114 2.06 8.81 -19.56
CA ASP A 114 3.25 9.35 -20.21
C ASP A 114 4.36 9.70 -19.20
N GLY A 115 4.15 9.35 -17.93
CA GLY A 115 5.08 9.60 -16.83
C GLY A 115 6.42 8.90 -17.01
N LYS A 116 7.51 9.56 -16.60
CA LYS A 116 8.89 9.08 -16.79
C LYS A 116 9.39 8.18 -15.66
N TYR A 117 8.73 8.20 -14.51
CA TYR A 117 9.18 7.53 -13.30
C TYR A 117 8.22 6.42 -12.91
N TRP A 118 8.76 5.34 -12.36
CA TRP A 118 7.97 4.25 -11.85
C TRP A 118 7.59 4.54 -10.39
N VAL A 119 6.33 4.87 -10.15
CA VAL A 119 5.74 5.17 -8.82
C VAL A 119 4.37 4.48 -8.76
N PRO A 120 4.33 3.16 -8.54
CA PRO A 120 3.10 2.37 -8.56
C PRO A 120 2.15 2.80 -7.43
N ALA A 121 0.86 2.59 -7.63
CA ALA A 121 -0.13 2.89 -6.61
C ALA A 121 -0.16 1.83 -5.50
N MET A 122 -0.51 2.26 -4.29
CA MET A 122 -1.03 1.41 -3.24
C MET A 122 -2.44 1.85 -2.85
N ALA A 123 -3.24 0.88 -2.45
CA ALA A 123 -4.58 1.08 -1.91
C ALA A 123 -4.60 0.54 -0.49
N ASP A 124 -5.03 1.33 0.45
CA ASP A 124 -5.10 0.97 1.85
C ASP A 124 -6.54 0.96 2.35
N THR A 125 -6.81 0.10 3.30
CA THR A 125 -8.08 0.03 4.03
C THR A 125 -7.87 -0.78 5.32
N PRO A 126 -8.54 -0.46 6.42
CA PRO A 126 -8.56 -1.39 7.53
C PRO A 126 -9.29 -2.68 7.16
N LEU A 127 -9.00 -3.78 7.85
CA LEU A 127 -9.75 -5.02 7.74
C LEU A 127 -11.17 -4.86 8.29
N ARG A 128 -11.40 -3.87 9.14
CA ARG A 128 -12.67 -3.56 9.80
C ARG A 128 -13.25 -2.27 9.25
N GLY A 129 -14.52 -2.27 8.91
CA GLY A 129 -15.23 -1.12 8.31
C GLY A 129 -16.59 -1.48 7.74
N ALA A 130 -17.08 -2.70 7.99
CA ALA A 130 -18.34 -3.20 7.42
C ALA A 130 -19.57 -2.40 7.90
N ASN A 131 -19.51 -1.80 9.07
CA ASN A 131 -20.55 -0.94 9.63
C ASN A 131 -20.48 0.52 9.12
N GLY A 132 -19.54 0.84 8.20
CA GLY A 132 -19.32 2.19 7.66
C GLY A 132 -18.32 3.03 8.44
N ARG A 133 -17.72 2.49 9.48
CA ARG A 133 -16.70 3.15 10.31
C ARG A 133 -15.36 2.43 10.12
N HIS A 134 -14.36 3.11 9.56
CA HIS A 134 -13.00 2.57 9.40
C HIS A 134 -12.29 2.47 10.76
N GLU A 135 -11.88 1.26 11.14
CA GLU A 135 -11.19 1.00 12.39
C GLU A 135 -9.70 0.74 12.15
N TRP A 136 -8.91 1.78 12.27
CA TRP A 136 -7.45 1.71 12.20
C TRP A 136 -6.79 1.27 13.52
N PHE A 137 -7.56 1.26 14.59
CA PHE A 137 -7.14 0.83 15.93
C PHE A 137 -8.10 -0.20 16.49
N TRP A 138 -7.60 -1.02 17.41
CA TRP A 138 -8.41 -2.05 18.06
C TRP A 138 -9.48 -1.44 18.97
N GLU A 139 -10.67 -1.99 18.89
CA GLU A 139 -11.77 -1.73 19.80
C GLU A 139 -12.35 -3.06 20.32
N PRO A 140 -12.80 -3.13 21.58
CA PRO A 140 -13.43 -4.32 22.10
C PRO A 140 -14.80 -4.58 21.43
N ASP A 141 -15.17 -5.84 21.30
CA ASP A 141 -16.49 -6.28 20.83
C ASP A 141 -16.87 -5.79 19.43
N ASP A 142 -15.85 -5.55 18.56
CA ASP A 142 -16.01 -4.98 17.21
C ASP A 142 -15.81 -6.03 16.09
N GLU A 143 -15.96 -7.34 16.37
CA GLU A 143 -15.83 -8.41 15.36
C GLU A 143 -16.86 -8.30 14.25
N ASN A 144 -18.03 -7.72 14.51
CA ASN A 144 -19.08 -7.49 13.50
C ASN A 144 -18.67 -6.46 12.44
N ASN A 145 -17.60 -5.69 12.68
CA ASN A 145 -17.08 -4.71 11.76
C ASN A 145 -16.05 -5.28 10.76
N ILE A 146 -15.64 -6.54 10.91
CA ILE A 146 -14.77 -7.22 9.97
C ILE A 146 -15.47 -7.32 8.60
N TYR A 147 -14.82 -6.86 7.53
CA TYR A 147 -15.37 -6.94 6.19
C TYR A 147 -15.71 -8.37 5.79
N PRO A 148 -16.90 -8.61 5.19
CA PRO A 148 -17.23 -9.88 4.56
C PRO A 148 -16.18 -10.26 3.48
N LEU A 149 -15.98 -11.57 3.28
CA LEU A 149 -15.01 -12.08 2.31
C LEU A 149 -15.24 -11.54 0.90
N ASN A 150 -16.50 -11.45 0.45
CA ASN A 150 -16.82 -10.92 -0.88
C ASN A 150 -16.41 -9.43 -1.04
N THR A 151 -16.53 -8.63 0.02
CA THR A 151 -16.08 -7.23 0.03
C THR A 151 -14.56 -7.15 -0.08
N LEU A 152 -13.83 -7.99 0.66
CA LEU A 152 -12.35 -8.04 0.58
C LEU A 152 -11.88 -8.51 -0.80
N MET A 153 -12.57 -9.47 -1.42
CA MET A 153 -12.26 -9.90 -2.77
C MET A 153 -12.54 -8.82 -3.82
N ASP A 154 -13.62 -8.04 -3.67
CA ASP A 154 -13.89 -6.88 -4.52
C ASP A 154 -12.79 -5.82 -4.39
N LYS A 155 -12.34 -5.53 -3.17
CA LYS A 155 -11.20 -4.65 -2.92
C LYS A 155 -9.91 -5.20 -3.57
N TYR A 156 -9.63 -6.50 -3.45
CA TYR A 156 -8.48 -7.14 -4.07
C TYR A 156 -8.51 -7.00 -5.60
N GLU A 157 -9.63 -7.26 -6.23
CA GLU A 157 -9.79 -7.14 -7.68
C GLU A 157 -9.70 -5.68 -8.16
N LYS A 158 -10.17 -4.72 -7.35
CA LYS A 158 -10.11 -3.29 -7.66
C LYS A 158 -8.82 -2.59 -7.22
N SER A 159 -7.90 -3.31 -6.61
CA SER A 159 -6.56 -2.82 -6.26
C SER A 159 -5.47 -3.61 -6.99
N VAL A 160 -5.24 -4.85 -6.61
CA VAL A 160 -4.24 -5.73 -7.25
C VAL A 160 -4.59 -6.00 -8.72
N GLY A 161 -5.86 -6.22 -9.02
CA GLY A 161 -6.35 -6.37 -10.39
C GLY A 161 -6.29 -5.08 -11.24
N ARG A 162 -5.99 -3.95 -10.61
CA ARG A 162 -5.80 -2.63 -11.26
C ARG A 162 -4.38 -2.10 -11.09
N ASN A 163 -3.41 -3.01 -10.96
CA ASN A 163 -1.99 -2.65 -10.90
C ASN A 163 -1.56 -1.87 -9.64
N ALA A 164 -2.22 -2.10 -8.51
CA ALA A 164 -1.87 -1.50 -7.23
C ALA A 164 -1.56 -2.55 -6.17
N THR A 165 -0.79 -2.18 -5.14
CA THR A 165 -0.62 -3.01 -3.94
C THR A 165 -1.78 -2.77 -2.98
N LEU A 166 -2.41 -3.85 -2.49
CA LEU A 166 -3.40 -3.75 -1.42
C LEU A 166 -2.71 -3.84 -0.05
N ILE A 167 -2.97 -2.85 0.79
CA ILE A 167 -2.53 -2.80 2.19
C ILE A 167 -3.77 -2.94 3.07
N LEU A 168 -3.79 -3.97 3.92
CA LEU A 168 -4.84 -4.18 4.91
C LEU A 168 -4.32 -3.81 6.30
N GLY A 169 -4.95 -2.82 6.93
CA GLY A 169 -4.69 -2.46 8.31
C GLY A 169 -5.24 -3.52 9.25
N LEU A 170 -4.37 -4.07 10.10
CA LEU A 170 -4.72 -4.99 11.17
C LEU A 170 -4.60 -4.28 12.50
N THR A 171 -5.52 -4.56 13.41
CA THR A 171 -5.59 -3.91 14.71
C THR A 171 -5.24 -4.91 15.81
N PRO A 172 -3.94 -5.02 16.22
CA PRO A 172 -3.57 -5.89 17.34
C PRO A 172 -4.32 -5.49 18.61
N ASP A 173 -4.75 -6.49 19.38
CA ASP A 173 -5.40 -6.29 20.67
C ASP A 173 -4.40 -5.76 21.74
N PRO A 174 -4.85 -5.39 22.93
CA PRO A 174 -3.97 -4.89 24.00
C PRO A 174 -2.87 -5.89 24.46
N THR A 175 -2.96 -7.17 24.07
CA THR A 175 -1.91 -8.17 24.32
C THR A 175 -0.86 -8.22 23.20
N GLY A 176 -1.06 -7.45 22.10
CA GLY A 176 -0.19 -7.42 20.92
C GLY A 176 -0.47 -8.53 19.92
N LEU A 177 -1.57 -9.26 20.06
CA LEU A 177 -1.95 -10.34 19.14
C LEU A 177 -3.01 -9.86 18.15
N ILE A 178 -2.98 -10.44 16.94
CA ILE A 178 -4.08 -10.26 15.98
C ILE A 178 -5.29 -11.04 16.48
N PRO A 179 -6.47 -10.41 16.59
CA PRO A 179 -7.69 -11.07 17.02
C PRO A 179 -8.02 -12.29 16.15
N ALA A 180 -8.60 -13.33 16.77
CA ALA A 180 -8.86 -14.59 16.08
C ALA A 180 -9.80 -14.44 14.86
N GLY A 181 -10.79 -13.55 14.95
CA GLY A 181 -11.70 -13.23 13.84
C GLY A 181 -10.98 -12.61 12.65
N ASP A 182 -10.03 -11.70 12.92
CA ASP A 182 -9.22 -11.07 11.87
C ASP A 182 -8.30 -12.09 11.20
N ALA A 183 -7.62 -12.93 12.00
CA ALA A 183 -6.73 -13.98 11.48
C ALA A 183 -7.52 -15.00 10.63
N GLN A 184 -8.72 -15.40 11.06
CA GLN A 184 -9.60 -16.28 10.30
C GLN A 184 -10.00 -15.63 8.97
N ARG A 185 -10.43 -14.36 8.97
CA ARG A 185 -10.83 -13.65 7.74
C ARG A 185 -9.67 -13.49 6.76
N LEU A 186 -8.46 -13.21 7.23
CA LEU A 186 -7.27 -13.16 6.39
C LEU A 186 -6.96 -14.51 5.74
N LYS A 187 -7.11 -15.60 6.52
CA LYS A 187 -6.95 -16.95 5.99
C LYS A 187 -7.97 -17.25 4.89
N GLU A 188 -9.25 -16.95 5.12
CA GLU A 188 -10.32 -17.11 4.13
C GLU A 188 -10.04 -16.33 2.84
N MET A 189 -9.55 -15.09 2.96
CA MET A 189 -9.16 -14.26 1.83
C MET A 189 -7.99 -14.88 1.06
N GLY A 190 -6.96 -15.33 1.74
CA GLY A 190 -5.81 -16.00 1.13
C GLY A 190 -6.20 -17.30 0.39
N ASP A 191 -7.05 -18.13 1.01
CA ASP A 191 -7.58 -19.35 0.42
C ASP A 191 -8.40 -19.02 -0.85
N GLU A 192 -9.23 -17.99 -0.81
CA GLU A 192 -10.06 -17.57 -1.95
C GLU A 192 -9.24 -16.98 -3.10
N ILE A 193 -8.21 -16.17 -2.81
CA ILE A 193 -7.24 -15.70 -3.81
C ILE A 193 -6.57 -16.89 -4.48
N SER A 194 -6.10 -17.85 -3.70
CA SER A 194 -5.46 -19.07 -4.20
C SER A 194 -6.42 -19.89 -5.06
N ARG A 195 -7.65 -20.06 -4.62
CA ARG A 195 -8.70 -20.78 -5.38
C ARG A 195 -8.98 -20.14 -6.73
N ARG A 196 -9.04 -18.81 -6.81
CA ARG A 196 -9.35 -18.09 -8.06
C ARG A 196 -8.16 -18.03 -9.03
N PHE A 197 -6.93 -17.82 -8.53
CA PHE A 197 -5.83 -17.34 -9.35
C PHE A 197 -4.60 -18.26 -9.42
N SER A 198 -4.47 -19.29 -8.55
CA SER A 198 -3.27 -20.13 -8.54
C SER A 198 -3.18 -21.09 -9.74
N SER A 199 -4.29 -21.47 -10.34
CA SER A 199 -4.35 -22.50 -11.40
C SER A 199 -5.03 -21.97 -12.66
N PRO A 200 -4.38 -21.12 -13.45
CA PRO A 200 -4.96 -20.61 -14.69
C PRO A 200 -5.14 -21.75 -15.71
N ILE A 201 -6.25 -21.73 -16.44
CA ILE A 201 -6.61 -22.74 -17.46
C ILE A 201 -5.66 -22.73 -18.66
N ALA A 202 -5.02 -21.62 -18.95
CA ALA A 202 -4.00 -21.50 -19.97
C ALA A 202 -3.11 -20.25 -19.72
N ARG A 203 -1.89 -20.30 -20.24
CA ARG A 203 -0.94 -19.18 -20.19
C ARG A 203 -0.27 -19.00 -21.56
N ILE A 204 0.08 -17.77 -21.89
CA ILE A 204 0.90 -17.42 -23.05
C ILE A 204 1.81 -16.26 -22.67
N SER A 205 3.01 -16.25 -23.22
CA SER A 205 3.95 -15.13 -23.11
C SER A 205 4.60 -14.87 -24.48
N GLY A 206 5.03 -13.65 -24.73
CA GLY A 206 5.73 -13.30 -25.96
C GLY A 206 5.85 -11.78 -26.14
N GLN A 207 6.72 -11.38 -27.10
CA GLN A 207 6.96 -9.98 -27.46
C GLN A 207 6.44 -9.72 -28.86
N LYS A 208 5.13 -9.59 -29.04
CA LYS A 208 4.47 -9.36 -30.34
C LYS A 208 3.34 -8.35 -30.18
N LYS A 209 2.95 -7.72 -31.30
CA LYS A 209 1.80 -6.80 -31.35
C LYS A 209 0.46 -7.49 -31.02
N SER A 210 0.41 -8.80 -31.12
CA SER A 210 -0.78 -9.58 -30.83
C SER A 210 -0.36 -10.98 -30.38
N LEU A 211 -0.99 -11.47 -29.32
CA LEU A 211 -0.85 -12.82 -28.80
C LEU A 211 -2.21 -13.49 -28.83
N THR A 212 -2.28 -14.71 -29.35
CA THR A 212 -3.51 -15.50 -29.36
C THR A 212 -3.36 -16.71 -28.46
N LEU A 213 -4.11 -16.73 -27.34
CA LEU A 213 -4.17 -17.86 -26.44
C LEU A 213 -5.27 -18.82 -26.91
N LYS A 214 -4.86 -20.04 -27.28
CA LYS A 214 -5.80 -21.10 -27.69
C LYS A 214 -6.11 -22.01 -26.50
N LEU A 215 -7.37 -22.19 -26.19
CA LEU A 215 -7.82 -23.18 -25.22
C LEU A 215 -7.98 -24.55 -25.92
N GLY A 216 -7.62 -25.64 -25.24
CA GLY A 216 -7.71 -26.98 -25.81
C GLY A 216 -9.13 -27.48 -26.04
N LYS A 217 -10.11 -26.86 -25.36
CA LYS A 217 -11.55 -27.10 -25.49
C LYS A 217 -12.33 -25.85 -25.13
N GLU A 218 -13.58 -25.80 -25.54
CA GLU A 218 -14.54 -24.78 -25.10
C GLU A 218 -14.81 -24.94 -23.60
N GLN A 219 -14.68 -23.87 -22.86
CA GLN A 219 -14.91 -23.80 -21.41
C GLN A 219 -15.12 -22.37 -20.95
N PRO A 220 -15.81 -22.16 -19.81
CA PRO A 220 -15.99 -20.83 -19.23
C PRO A 220 -14.66 -20.19 -18.83
N VAL A 221 -14.51 -18.89 -19.08
CA VAL A 221 -13.39 -18.06 -18.64
C VAL A 221 -13.93 -16.95 -17.76
N ASN A 222 -13.51 -16.90 -16.51
CA ASN A 222 -13.95 -15.91 -15.53
C ASN A 222 -13.05 -14.69 -15.51
N TYR A 223 -11.74 -14.91 -15.70
CA TYR A 223 -10.71 -13.86 -15.61
C TYR A 223 -9.72 -13.98 -16.76
N CYS A 224 -9.26 -12.82 -17.24
CA CYS A 224 -8.11 -12.69 -18.11
C CYS A 224 -7.14 -11.74 -17.41
N ILE A 225 -5.93 -12.21 -17.05
CA ILE A 225 -4.90 -11.42 -16.42
C ILE A 225 -3.83 -11.10 -17.44
N ILE A 226 -3.58 -9.82 -17.66
CA ILE A 226 -2.54 -9.31 -18.55
C ILE A 226 -1.45 -8.70 -17.67
N GLN A 227 -0.22 -9.14 -17.86
CA GLN A 227 0.95 -8.60 -17.17
C GLN A 227 1.95 -8.16 -18.23
N GLU A 228 2.37 -6.91 -18.16
CA GLU A 228 3.42 -6.33 -19.01
C GLU A 228 4.71 -6.18 -18.19
N ASN A 229 5.85 -6.49 -18.83
CA ASN A 229 7.19 -6.35 -18.24
C ASN A 229 7.96 -5.24 -18.96
#